data_739d7f2a249ad383c197f8cf27450ed9
#
_entry.id   739d7f2a249ad383c197f8cf27450ed9
#
_cell.length_a   1.000
_cell.length_b   1.000
_cell.length_c   1.000
_cell.angle_alpha   90.00
_cell.angle_beta   90.00
_cell.angle_gamma   90.00
#
_symmetry.space_group_name_H-M   'P 1'
#
loop_
_entity.id
_entity.type
_entity.pdbx_description
1 polymer ?
#
loop_
_entity_poly.entity_id
_entity_poly.type
_entity_poly.pdbx_seq_one_letter_code
_entity_poly.pdbx_strand_id
1 'polypeptide(L)'
;MTVAQARARILDGVQPLPGESVSIYEASGRVLAEGLKANLTQPPFDASAMDGYAVRAADVAAAPVSLKVIGTSAAGHGFGGKVGPDEAVRIFTGAPLPEGADTIVIQEDTKPEPPDGVSILAGSPEGRHIRRRGFDFSEANVALDAGTRLGGRHLMLAAAMNHATLPVRRKPVIALLANGDELVLPGETPKASQIVSSIPAGLKAAAEAWGGQAMVLDIAKDTRESIAAQVDAAPDADVLVTIGGASVGEHDLVRGTLEAKGARFEVLKAAMRPGKPVMYGFLGKQRVLNLPGNPASAAVCARIYLKPLIAALLGLPTDEPVRELPLACPIEANGEREHYLRAIASGGTVAPLPDQDSSLMSAFARANCLLVRPINAPPLPAGALVPIMSLDF
;
A
#
# COMPACT_ATOMS: atom_id res chain seq x y z
N MET A 1 -8.52 25.75 14.54
CA MET A 1 -8.71 24.40 15.12
C MET A 1 -7.37 23.69 15.21
N THR A 2 -7.27 22.63 16.01
CA THR A 2 -6.07 21.77 16.04
C THR A 2 -5.94 20.95 14.76
N VAL A 3 -4.75 20.36 14.52
CA VAL A 3 -4.53 19.42 13.37
C VAL A 3 -5.46 18.23 13.45
N ALA A 4 -5.63 17.65 14.64
CA ALA A 4 -6.53 16.52 14.84
C ALA A 4 -8.00 16.86 14.53
N GLN A 5 -8.48 18.05 14.95
CA GLN A 5 -9.82 18.51 14.63
C GLN A 5 -10.02 18.73 13.12
N ALA A 6 -9.03 19.35 12.45
CA ALA A 6 -9.08 19.55 11.00
C ALA A 6 -9.11 18.20 10.26
N ARG A 7 -8.25 17.27 10.67
CA ARG A 7 -8.21 15.91 10.10
C ARG A 7 -9.53 15.15 10.29
N ALA A 8 -10.11 15.23 11.50
CA ALA A 8 -11.41 14.62 11.77
C ALA A 8 -12.50 15.19 10.85
N ARG A 9 -12.53 16.51 10.61
CA ARG A 9 -13.48 17.15 9.68
C ARG A 9 -13.26 16.69 8.21
N ILE A 10 -12.01 16.57 7.78
CA ILE A 10 -11.66 16.13 6.43
C ILE A 10 -12.09 14.70 6.17
N LEU A 11 -12.02 13.84 7.18
CA LEU A 11 -12.35 12.42 7.10
C LEU A 11 -13.81 12.11 7.42
N ASP A 12 -14.55 13.09 7.96
CA ASP A 12 -15.96 12.90 8.33
C ASP A 12 -16.81 12.52 7.10
N GLY A 13 -17.62 11.48 7.26
CA GLY A 13 -18.52 10.98 6.21
C GLY A 13 -17.84 10.48 4.94
N VAL A 14 -16.50 10.28 4.91
CA VAL A 14 -15.82 9.68 3.75
C VAL A 14 -16.21 8.21 3.65
N GLN A 15 -16.75 7.84 2.50
CA GLN A 15 -17.05 6.45 2.18
C GLN A 15 -16.03 5.93 1.16
N PRO A 16 -15.63 4.66 1.23
CA PRO A 16 -14.82 4.04 0.21
C PRO A 16 -15.48 4.14 -1.17
N LEU A 17 -14.67 4.41 -2.19
CA LEU A 17 -15.13 4.47 -3.57
C LEU A 17 -15.64 3.11 -4.05
N PRO A 18 -16.50 3.05 -5.10
CA PRO A 18 -17.00 1.79 -5.64
C PRO A 18 -15.87 0.89 -6.13
N GLY A 19 -16.16 -0.41 -6.23
CA GLY A 19 -15.27 -1.40 -6.81
C GLY A 19 -15.29 -1.37 -8.34
N GLU A 20 -14.19 -1.82 -8.92
CA GLU A 20 -14.03 -2.12 -10.34
C GLU A 20 -13.25 -3.42 -10.50
N SER A 21 -13.38 -4.09 -11.65
CA SER A 21 -12.61 -5.30 -11.94
C SER A 21 -11.40 -4.96 -12.80
N VAL A 22 -10.22 -5.40 -12.37
CA VAL A 22 -8.97 -5.18 -13.12
C VAL A 22 -8.25 -6.50 -13.35
N SER A 23 -7.41 -6.58 -14.38
CA SER A 23 -6.52 -7.71 -14.59
C SER A 23 -5.61 -7.92 -13.37
N ILE A 24 -5.33 -9.18 -13.01
CA ILE A 24 -4.39 -9.51 -11.93
C ILE A 24 -3.00 -8.87 -12.15
N TYR A 25 -2.58 -8.72 -13.41
CA TYR A 25 -1.29 -8.09 -13.77
C TYR A 25 -1.28 -6.57 -13.59
N GLU A 26 -2.46 -5.93 -13.49
CA GLU A 26 -2.63 -4.49 -13.26
C GLU A 26 -3.03 -4.17 -11.81
N ALA A 27 -3.21 -5.19 -10.98
CA ALA A 27 -3.75 -5.06 -9.63
C ALA A 27 -2.69 -4.68 -8.57
N SER A 28 -1.41 -4.59 -8.92
CA SER A 28 -0.37 -4.21 -7.97
C SER A 28 -0.62 -2.81 -7.38
N GLY A 29 -0.54 -2.70 -6.05
CA GLY A 29 -0.81 -1.46 -5.31
C GLY A 29 -2.29 -1.07 -5.18
N ARG A 30 -3.22 -1.80 -5.85
CA ARG A 30 -4.67 -1.61 -5.72
C ARG A 30 -5.17 -2.15 -4.38
N VAL A 31 -6.37 -1.79 -3.99
CA VAL A 31 -7.00 -2.20 -2.73
C VAL A 31 -8.23 -3.06 -3.03
N LEU A 32 -8.33 -4.24 -2.42
CA LEU A 32 -9.50 -5.11 -2.60
C LEU A 32 -10.79 -4.41 -2.13
N ALA A 33 -11.80 -4.42 -2.99
CA ALA A 33 -13.13 -3.88 -2.67
C ALA A 33 -13.94 -4.82 -1.79
N GLU A 34 -13.70 -6.11 -1.92
CA GLU A 34 -14.35 -7.19 -1.19
C GLU A 34 -13.36 -8.32 -0.89
N GLY A 35 -13.72 -9.24 0.01
CA GLY A 35 -12.89 -10.39 0.33
C GLY A 35 -12.75 -11.35 -0.85
N LEU A 36 -11.54 -11.81 -1.12
CA LEU A 36 -11.24 -12.72 -2.23
C LEU A 36 -11.35 -14.16 -1.76
N LYS A 37 -12.25 -14.93 -2.40
CA LYS A 37 -12.48 -16.36 -2.11
C LYS A 37 -11.73 -17.21 -3.13
N ALA A 38 -11.20 -18.35 -2.68
CA ALA A 38 -10.56 -19.30 -3.60
C ALA A 38 -11.58 -19.94 -4.56
N ASN A 39 -11.26 -19.97 -5.85
CA ASN A 39 -12.07 -20.62 -6.89
C ASN A 39 -11.76 -22.13 -7.03
N LEU A 40 -10.80 -22.64 -6.28
CA LEU A 40 -10.39 -24.04 -6.27
C LEU A 40 -9.71 -24.42 -4.95
N THR A 41 -9.50 -25.71 -4.76
CA THR A 41 -8.79 -26.26 -3.60
C THR A 41 -7.34 -26.55 -3.98
N GLN A 42 -6.38 -26.19 -3.10
CA GLN A 42 -4.94 -26.36 -3.33
C GLN A 42 -4.26 -27.12 -2.16
N PRO A 43 -3.54 -28.24 -2.43
CA PRO A 43 -3.54 -28.98 -3.69
C PRO A 43 -4.92 -29.62 -3.97
N PRO A 44 -5.27 -29.90 -5.24
CA PRO A 44 -6.58 -30.47 -5.60
C PRO A 44 -6.70 -31.97 -5.29
N PHE A 45 -5.59 -32.62 -4.91
CA PHE A 45 -5.47 -34.04 -4.57
C PHE A 45 -4.42 -34.20 -3.45
N ASP A 46 -4.36 -35.36 -2.83
CA ASP A 46 -3.25 -35.73 -1.95
C ASP A 46 -1.96 -35.83 -2.77
N ALA A 47 -0.94 -35.05 -2.39
CA ALA A 47 0.30 -34.90 -3.15
C ALA A 47 1.53 -35.26 -2.33
N SER A 48 2.57 -35.72 -3.01
CA SER A 48 3.86 -35.93 -2.35
C SER A 48 4.50 -34.63 -1.91
N ALA A 49 5.01 -34.63 -0.67
CA ALA A 49 5.84 -33.54 -0.16
C ALA A 49 7.34 -33.72 -0.50
N MET A 50 7.78 -34.92 -0.89
CA MET A 50 9.17 -35.32 -1.09
C MET A 50 9.31 -36.22 -2.32
N ASP A 51 10.52 -36.32 -2.84
CA ASP A 51 10.88 -37.33 -3.83
C ASP A 51 11.14 -38.65 -3.12
N GLY A 52 10.61 -39.73 -3.66
CA GLY A 52 10.75 -41.04 -3.04
C GLY A 52 9.88 -42.12 -3.67
N TYR A 53 9.27 -42.94 -2.82
CA TYR A 53 8.40 -44.03 -3.23
C TYR A 53 7.09 -43.98 -2.43
N ALA A 54 5.98 -43.99 -3.15
CA ALA A 54 4.66 -44.13 -2.57
C ALA A 54 4.39 -45.62 -2.33
N VAL A 55 4.10 -45.96 -1.08
CA VAL A 55 3.96 -47.36 -0.61
C VAL A 55 2.81 -47.46 0.39
N ARG A 56 2.47 -48.65 0.80
CA ARG A 56 1.62 -48.91 1.95
C ARG A 56 2.48 -48.95 3.21
N ALA A 57 2.11 -48.18 4.23
CA ALA A 57 2.84 -48.12 5.49
C ALA A 57 2.99 -49.50 6.15
N ALA A 58 1.98 -50.39 5.99
CA ALA A 58 2.00 -51.76 6.49
C ALA A 58 3.15 -52.58 5.90
N ASP A 59 3.51 -52.38 4.63
CA ASP A 59 4.54 -53.15 3.93
C ASP A 59 5.96 -52.72 4.31
N VAL A 60 6.12 -51.52 4.89
CA VAL A 60 7.42 -50.95 5.28
C VAL A 60 7.61 -50.85 6.81
N ALA A 61 6.66 -51.34 7.59
CA ALA A 61 6.71 -51.27 9.06
C ALA A 61 7.91 -52.04 9.66
N ALA A 62 8.33 -53.11 8.98
CA ALA A 62 9.45 -53.99 9.40
C ALA A 62 10.70 -53.80 8.52
N ALA A 63 10.97 -52.59 8.04
CA ALA A 63 12.16 -52.30 7.23
C ALA A 63 13.46 -52.80 7.93
N PRO A 64 14.49 -53.26 7.16
CA PRO A 64 14.58 -53.18 5.70
C PRO A 64 13.73 -54.18 4.97
N VAL A 65 13.13 -53.80 3.83
CA VAL A 65 12.28 -54.62 2.98
C VAL A 65 12.44 -54.23 1.50
N SER A 66 12.33 -55.21 0.58
CA SER A 66 12.37 -54.98 -0.87
C SER A 66 10.96 -54.96 -1.43
N LEU A 67 10.65 -53.94 -2.23
CA LEU A 67 9.35 -53.79 -2.90
C LEU A 67 9.54 -53.72 -4.42
N LYS A 68 8.52 -54.19 -5.16
CA LYS A 68 8.50 -54.09 -6.62
C LYS A 68 8.04 -52.69 -7.07
N VAL A 69 8.81 -52.02 -7.90
CA VAL A 69 8.44 -50.75 -8.51
C VAL A 69 7.55 -50.98 -9.73
N ILE A 70 6.28 -50.64 -9.64
CA ILE A 70 5.25 -50.89 -10.66
C ILE A 70 4.98 -49.69 -11.58
N GLY A 71 5.59 -48.55 -11.31
CA GLY A 71 5.42 -47.36 -12.14
C GLY A 71 5.96 -46.08 -11.50
N THR A 72 5.57 -44.96 -12.08
CA THR A 72 6.01 -43.62 -11.67
C THR A 72 4.85 -42.66 -11.64
N SER A 73 4.78 -41.82 -10.59
CA SER A 73 3.90 -40.67 -10.47
C SER A 73 4.73 -39.36 -10.45
N ALA A 74 4.49 -38.50 -11.43
CA ALA A 74 5.18 -37.21 -11.58
C ALA A 74 4.17 -36.06 -11.58
N ALA A 75 4.63 -34.83 -11.31
CA ALA A 75 3.80 -33.65 -11.41
C ALA A 75 3.21 -33.52 -12.83
N GLY A 76 1.89 -33.41 -12.93
CA GLY A 76 1.16 -33.40 -14.20
C GLY A 76 0.91 -34.79 -14.84
N HIS A 77 1.55 -35.85 -14.33
CA HIS A 77 1.44 -37.21 -14.85
C HIS A 77 1.33 -38.22 -13.70
N GLY A 78 0.15 -38.32 -13.09
CA GLY A 78 -0.13 -39.24 -12.00
C GLY A 78 -0.08 -40.70 -12.48
N PHE A 79 0.22 -41.64 -11.56
CA PHE A 79 0.13 -43.07 -11.81
C PHE A 79 -1.33 -43.52 -11.81
N GLY A 80 -1.79 -44.10 -12.91
CA GLY A 80 -3.18 -44.52 -13.12
C GLY A 80 -3.54 -45.89 -12.54
N GLY A 81 -2.60 -46.58 -11.89
CA GLY A 81 -2.81 -47.91 -11.28
C GLY A 81 -3.03 -47.81 -9.77
N LYS A 82 -3.11 -48.98 -9.12
CA LYS A 82 -3.24 -49.12 -7.67
C LYS A 82 -2.02 -49.82 -7.09
N VAL A 83 -1.51 -49.32 -5.96
CA VAL A 83 -0.43 -49.94 -5.20
C VAL A 83 -0.99 -51.09 -4.37
N GLY A 84 -0.56 -52.31 -4.69
CA GLY A 84 -0.88 -53.53 -3.95
C GLY A 84 0.13 -53.83 -2.83
N PRO A 85 -0.01 -55.01 -2.15
CA PRO A 85 1.00 -55.51 -1.21
C PRO A 85 2.35 -55.69 -1.90
N ASP A 86 3.44 -55.37 -1.19
CA ASP A 86 4.83 -55.48 -1.65
C ASP A 86 5.15 -54.70 -2.94
N GLU A 87 4.35 -53.67 -3.26
CA GLU A 87 4.52 -52.79 -4.42
C GLU A 87 4.87 -51.36 -4.01
N ALA A 88 5.59 -50.69 -4.89
CA ALA A 88 5.97 -49.27 -4.75
C ALA A 88 5.77 -48.54 -6.08
N VAL A 89 5.44 -47.25 -6.00
CA VAL A 89 5.44 -46.35 -7.16
C VAL A 89 6.48 -45.26 -6.92
N ARG A 90 7.41 -45.07 -7.86
CA ARG A 90 8.34 -43.94 -7.81
C ARG A 90 7.53 -42.65 -7.85
N ILE A 91 7.73 -41.75 -6.88
CA ILE A 91 6.95 -40.51 -6.78
C ILE A 91 7.87 -39.31 -6.63
N PHE A 92 7.47 -38.18 -7.25
CA PHE A 92 8.18 -36.92 -7.17
C PHE A 92 7.35 -35.88 -6.42
N THR A 93 8.03 -34.91 -5.84
CA THR A 93 7.40 -33.77 -5.11
C THR A 93 6.31 -33.10 -5.94
N GLY A 94 5.13 -32.95 -5.36
CA GLY A 94 3.95 -32.37 -6.02
C GLY A 94 3.15 -33.35 -6.91
N ALA A 95 3.62 -34.56 -7.08
CA ALA A 95 2.89 -35.59 -7.81
C ALA A 95 1.69 -36.14 -7.02
N PRO A 96 0.57 -36.52 -7.69
CA PRO A 96 -0.56 -37.17 -7.05
C PRO A 96 -0.16 -38.48 -6.36
N LEU A 97 -0.65 -38.67 -5.13
CA LEU A 97 -0.49 -39.93 -4.42
C LEU A 97 -1.29 -41.03 -5.15
N PRO A 98 -0.65 -42.16 -5.55
CA PRO A 98 -1.36 -43.26 -6.18
C PRO A 98 -2.39 -43.91 -5.27
N GLU A 99 -3.48 -44.43 -5.86
CA GLU A 99 -4.45 -45.24 -5.12
C GLU A 99 -3.78 -46.42 -4.42
N GLY A 100 -4.14 -46.70 -3.19
CA GLY A 100 -3.61 -47.80 -2.39
C GLY A 100 -2.35 -47.46 -1.58
N ALA A 101 -1.60 -46.42 -1.94
CA ALA A 101 -0.51 -45.90 -1.12
C ALA A 101 -1.05 -44.98 -0.04
N ASP A 102 -0.49 -45.04 1.15
CA ASP A 102 -0.88 -44.24 2.32
C ASP A 102 0.30 -43.57 3.02
N THR A 103 1.54 -43.78 2.51
CA THR A 103 2.76 -43.11 2.99
C THR A 103 3.80 -42.95 1.89
N ILE A 104 4.80 -42.13 2.12
CA ILE A 104 5.94 -41.94 1.22
C ILE A 104 7.22 -42.17 2.00
N VAL A 105 8.07 -43.06 1.46
CA VAL A 105 9.45 -43.23 1.89
C VAL A 105 10.31 -42.32 1.04
N ILE A 106 11.10 -41.44 1.65
CA ILE A 106 11.98 -40.54 0.94
C ILE A 106 13.12 -41.29 0.25
N GLN A 107 13.61 -40.78 -0.86
CA GLN A 107 14.64 -41.46 -1.67
C GLN A 107 15.94 -41.71 -0.89
N GLU A 108 16.27 -40.88 0.10
CA GLU A 108 17.45 -41.02 0.96
C GLU A 108 17.41 -42.30 1.83
N ASP A 109 16.20 -42.79 2.13
CA ASP A 109 15.96 -43.99 2.91
C ASP A 109 15.74 -45.23 2.00
N THR A 110 16.17 -45.17 0.73
CA THR A 110 15.97 -46.24 -0.25
C THR A 110 17.24 -46.55 -1.06
N LYS A 111 17.29 -47.76 -1.65
CA LYS A 111 18.27 -48.13 -2.66
C LYS A 111 17.57 -48.83 -3.83
N PRO A 112 17.82 -48.41 -5.10
CA PRO A 112 17.32 -49.13 -6.25
C PRO A 112 17.83 -50.59 -6.30
N GLU A 113 16.95 -51.53 -6.65
CA GLU A 113 17.26 -52.92 -6.88
C GLU A 113 16.87 -53.31 -8.34
N PRO A 114 17.82 -53.40 -9.29
CA PRO A 114 17.51 -53.77 -10.66
C PRO A 114 16.93 -55.18 -10.77
N PRO A 115 16.01 -55.44 -11.76
CA PRO A 115 15.61 -54.46 -12.79
C PRO A 115 14.50 -53.52 -12.41
N ASP A 116 13.62 -53.83 -11.44
CA ASP A 116 12.38 -53.15 -11.12
C ASP A 116 12.05 -53.19 -9.60
N GLY A 117 13.06 -53.28 -8.75
CA GLY A 117 12.93 -53.26 -7.30
C GLY A 117 13.44 -52.00 -6.61
N VAL A 118 13.03 -51.81 -5.35
CA VAL A 118 13.58 -50.85 -4.43
C VAL A 118 13.68 -51.43 -3.02
N SER A 119 14.85 -51.33 -2.42
CA SER A 119 15.07 -51.66 -1.00
C SER A 119 14.73 -50.43 -0.13
N ILE A 120 13.78 -50.59 0.76
CA ILE A 120 13.39 -49.62 1.77
C ILE A 120 14.26 -49.85 3.02
N LEU A 121 15.05 -48.88 3.40
CA LEU A 121 16.02 -49.00 4.49
C LEU A 121 15.43 -48.57 5.86
N ALA A 122 14.45 -47.67 5.82
CA ALA A 122 13.76 -47.18 7.00
C ALA A 122 12.26 -47.09 6.76
N GLY A 123 11.45 -47.54 7.71
CA GLY A 123 9.99 -47.49 7.65
C GLY A 123 9.44 -46.07 7.70
N SER A 124 8.27 -45.87 7.13
CA SER A 124 7.54 -44.60 7.12
C SER A 124 6.13 -44.84 7.63
N PRO A 125 5.69 -44.11 8.70
CA PRO A 125 4.34 -44.29 9.21
C PRO A 125 3.30 -43.72 8.24
N GLU A 126 2.05 -44.20 8.37
CA GLU A 126 0.93 -43.74 7.57
C GLU A 126 0.80 -42.20 7.59
N GLY A 127 0.52 -41.61 6.44
CA GLY A 127 0.34 -40.18 6.22
C GLY A 127 1.63 -39.37 6.13
N ARG A 128 2.80 -39.99 6.37
CA ARG A 128 4.07 -39.24 6.34
C ARG A 128 4.42 -38.78 4.93
N HIS A 129 4.89 -37.53 4.82
CA HIS A 129 5.29 -36.87 3.57
C HIS A 129 4.15 -36.69 2.54
N ILE A 130 2.90 -36.75 2.98
CA ILE A 130 1.73 -36.49 2.16
C ILE A 130 1.16 -35.10 2.51
N ARG A 131 1.03 -34.23 1.51
CA ARG A 131 0.24 -33.00 1.60
C ARG A 131 -1.19 -33.36 1.20
N ARG A 132 -2.10 -33.32 2.17
CA ARG A 132 -3.50 -33.63 1.93
C ARG A 132 -4.15 -32.59 1.01
N ARG A 133 -5.18 -32.99 0.28
CA ARG A 133 -6.02 -32.08 -0.51
C ARG A 133 -6.47 -30.91 0.35
N GLY A 134 -6.30 -29.67 -0.14
CA GLY A 134 -6.66 -28.46 0.60
C GLY A 134 -5.69 -28.06 1.70
N PHE A 135 -4.47 -28.59 1.71
CA PHE A 135 -3.44 -28.27 2.71
C PHE A 135 -3.11 -26.77 2.81
N ASP A 136 -3.17 -26.04 1.70
CA ASP A 136 -2.92 -24.60 1.66
C ASP A 136 -4.24 -23.81 1.82
N PHE A 137 -5.20 -24.07 0.92
CA PHE A 137 -6.55 -23.48 1.00
C PHE A 137 -7.59 -24.38 0.31
N SER A 138 -8.85 -24.18 0.67
CA SER A 138 -10.00 -24.86 0.07
C SER A 138 -10.89 -23.89 -0.67
N GLU A 139 -11.59 -24.40 -1.69
CA GLU A 139 -12.60 -23.65 -2.46
C GLU A 139 -13.59 -22.91 -1.54
N ALA A 140 -13.97 -21.71 -1.94
CA ALA A 140 -14.84 -20.77 -1.22
C ALA A 140 -14.29 -20.20 0.11
N ASN A 141 -13.12 -20.64 0.58
CA ASN A 141 -12.50 -19.98 1.73
C ASN A 141 -12.06 -18.57 1.34
N VAL A 142 -12.32 -17.59 2.22
CA VAL A 142 -11.77 -16.23 2.08
C VAL A 142 -10.31 -16.27 2.50
N ALA A 143 -9.41 -15.95 1.59
CA ALA A 143 -7.97 -15.96 1.84
C ALA A 143 -7.36 -14.54 1.89
N LEU A 144 -8.05 -13.53 1.34
CA LEU A 144 -7.66 -12.13 1.42
C LEU A 144 -8.89 -11.29 1.75
N ASP A 145 -8.77 -10.44 2.77
CA ASP A 145 -9.87 -9.58 3.22
C ASP A 145 -10.03 -8.33 2.35
N ALA A 146 -11.26 -7.78 2.33
CA ALA A 146 -11.54 -6.46 1.80
C ALA A 146 -10.63 -5.42 2.49
N GLY A 147 -10.19 -4.38 1.75
CA GLY A 147 -9.26 -3.39 2.25
C GLY A 147 -7.78 -3.84 2.22
N THR A 148 -7.48 -5.05 1.77
CA THR A 148 -6.09 -5.47 1.56
C THR A 148 -5.46 -4.69 0.41
N ARG A 149 -4.35 -3.98 0.66
CA ARG A 149 -3.51 -3.41 -0.40
C ARG A 149 -2.68 -4.52 -1.04
N LEU A 150 -2.87 -4.75 -2.33
CA LEU A 150 -2.28 -5.85 -3.08
C LEU A 150 -0.79 -5.58 -3.37
N GLY A 151 0.07 -6.45 -2.86
CA GLY A 151 1.48 -6.52 -3.23
C GLY A 151 1.79 -7.89 -3.85
N GLY A 152 3.03 -8.12 -4.30
CA GLY A 152 3.44 -9.32 -5.03
C GLY A 152 2.99 -10.63 -4.40
N ARG A 153 3.16 -10.80 -3.08
CA ARG A 153 2.72 -12.00 -2.34
C ARG A 153 1.19 -12.23 -2.40
N HIS A 154 0.40 -11.15 -2.38
CA HIS A 154 -1.06 -11.24 -2.48
C HIS A 154 -1.50 -11.63 -3.89
N LEU A 155 -0.79 -11.12 -4.92
CA LEU A 155 -1.05 -11.48 -6.32
C LEU A 155 -0.66 -12.93 -6.61
N MET A 156 0.43 -13.44 -6.02
CA MET A 156 0.79 -14.87 -6.12
C MET A 156 -0.31 -15.76 -5.53
N LEU A 157 -0.84 -15.40 -4.37
CA LEU A 157 -1.95 -16.14 -3.75
C LEU A 157 -3.22 -16.06 -4.61
N ALA A 158 -3.60 -14.87 -5.06
CA ALA A 158 -4.77 -14.68 -5.93
C ALA A 158 -4.66 -15.48 -7.24
N ALA A 159 -3.47 -15.55 -7.84
CA ALA A 159 -3.21 -16.38 -9.01
C ALA A 159 -3.34 -17.89 -8.68
N ALA A 160 -2.79 -18.33 -7.54
CA ALA A 160 -2.93 -19.71 -7.08
C ALA A 160 -4.39 -20.08 -6.79
N MET A 161 -5.21 -19.12 -6.36
CA MET A 161 -6.66 -19.25 -6.19
C MET A 161 -7.45 -19.20 -7.50
N ASN A 162 -6.78 -19.08 -8.65
CA ASN A 162 -7.34 -19.08 -10.01
C ASN A 162 -8.17 -17.82 -10.33
N HIS A 163 -7.68 -16.63 -9.96
CA HIS A 163 -8.26 -15.36 -10.35
C HIS A 163 -7.50 -14.72 -11.52
N ALA A 164 -8.17 -14.50 -12.63
CA ALA A 164 -7.63 -13.73 -13.77
C ALA A 164 -7.84 -12.21 -13.58
N THR A 165 -8.89 -11.85 -12.87
CA THR A 165 -9.25 -10.46 -12.53
C THR A 165 -9.55 -10.34 -11.04
N LEU A 166 -9.38 -9.14 -10.49
CA LEU A 166 -9.58 -8.87 -9.07
C LEU A 166 -10.55 -7.69 -8.86
N PRO A 167 -11.49 -7.80 -7.91
CA PRO A 167 -12.39 -6.71 -7.54
C PRO A 167 -11.64 -5.73 -6.64
N VAL A 168 -11.30 -4.56 -7.15
CA VAL A 168 -10.52 -3.55 -6.44
C VAL A 168 -11.27 -2.23 -6.34
N ARG A 169 -10.95 -1.42 -5.33
CA ARG A 169 -11.47 -0.05 -5.25
C ARG A 169 -11.00 0.77 -6.44
N ARG A 170 -11.91 1.56 -7.05
CA ARG A 170 -11.55 2.57 -8.05
C ARG A 170 -10.54 3.55 -7.42
N LYS A 171 -9.55 3.96 -8.20
CA LYS A 171 -8.59 4.98 -7.75
C LYS A 171 -9.32 6.32 -7.59
N PRO A 172 -9.13 7.04 -6.46
CA PRO A 172 -9.62 8.41 -6.35
C PRO A 172 -8.91 9.32 -7.35
N VAL A 173 -9.68 10.13 -8.05
CA VAL A 173 -9.18 11.13 -9.01
C VAL A 173 -8.89 12.43 -8.26
N ILE A 174 -7.63 12.87 -8.32
CA ILE A 174 -7.11 14.07 -7.64
C ILE A 174 -6.74 15.11 -8.68
N ALA A 175 -7.51 16.17 -8.79
CA ALA A 175 -7.18 17.31 -9.66
C ALA A 175 -6.28 18.30 -8.88
N LEU A 176 -5.14 18.65 -9.46
CA LEU A 176 -4.15 19.56 -8.86
C LEU A 176 -4.15 20.88 -9.63
N LEU A 177 -4.60 21.96 -9.00
CA LEU A 177 -4.69 23.30 -9.56
C LEU A 177 -3.70 24.23 -8.87
N ALA A 178 -2.68 24.68 -9.57
CA ALA A 178 -1.84 25.79 -9.13
C ALA A 178 -2.38 27.12 -9.68
N ASN A 179 -2.30 28.19 -8.88
CA ASN A 179 -2.63 29.53 -9.33
C ASN A 179 -1.54 30.52 -8.91
N GLY A 180 -1.32 31.52 -9.74
CA GLY A 180 -0.36 32.61 -9.52
C GLY A 180 0.16 33.17 -10.85
N ASP A 181 0.16 34.47 -11.00
CA ASP A 181 0.73 35.16 -12.18
C ASP A 181 2.28 35.07 -12.22
N GLU A 182 2.88 34.74 -11.06
CA GLU A 182 4.31 34.51 -10.92
C GLU A 182 4.74 33.13 -11.42
N LEU A 183 3.81 32.19 -11.65
CA LEU A 183 4.13 30.80 -11.95
C LEU A 183 4.37 30.55 -13.43
N VAL A 184 5.41 29.77 -13.74
CA VAL A 184 5.69 29.21 -15.06
C VAL A 184 5.87 27.69 -14.95
N LEU A 185 5.70 26.98 -16.07
CA LEU A 185 5.87 25.53 -16.09
C LEU A 185 7.36 25.12 -15.99
N PRO A 186 7.67 23.95 -15.44
CA PRO A 186 9.03 23.40 -15.49
C PRO A 186 9.52 23.29 -16.95
N GLY A 187 10.74 23.78 -17.18
CA GLY A 187 11.35 23.85 -18.52
C GLY A 187 11.21 25.19 -19.21
N GLU A 188 10.30 26.06 -18.76
CA GLU A 188 10.21 27.44 -19.24
C GLU A 188 11.25 28.33 -18.55
N THR A 189 11.65 29.42 -19.20
CA THR A 189 12.58 30.41 -18.62
C THR A 189 11.81 31.45 -17.84
N PRO A 190 11.91 31.51 -16.49
CA PRO A 190 11.20 32.50 -15.70
C PRO A 190 11.70 33.92 -16.01
N LYS A 191 10.78 34.90 -16.07
CA LYS A 191 11.09 36.33 -16.09
C LYS A 191 11.48 36.80 -14.67
N ALA A 192 11.91 38.06 -14.53
CA ALA A 192 12.43 38.59 -13.28
C ALA A 192 11.51 38.44 -12.04
N SER A 193 10.19 38.40 -12.22
CA SER A 193 9.19 38.24 -11.15
C SER A 193 8.49 36.88 -11.16
N GLN A 194 9.03 35.90 -11.92
CA GLN A 194 8.41 34.59 -12.05
C GLN A 194 9.25 33.49 -11.38
N ILE A 195 8.57 32.43 -10.95
CA ILE A 195 9.16 31.24 -10.37
C ILE A 195 8.56 29.97 -11.03
N VAL A 196 9.28 28.89 -10.97
CA VAL A 196 8.83 27.61 -11.54
C VAL A 196 7.80 26.95 -10.59
N SER A 197 6.66 26.55 -11.13
CA SER A 197 5.64 25.77 -10.43
C SER A 197 6.11 24.36 -10.13
N SER A 198 6.64 24.10 -8.95
CA SER A 198 7.24 22.81 -8.56
C SER A 198 6.28 21.87 -7.82
N ILE A 199 5.28 22.42 -7.13
CA ILE A 199 4.42 21.66 -6.19
C ILE A 199 3.57 20.61 -6.91
N PRO A 200 2.88 20.90 -8.05
CA PRO A 200 2.01 19.92 -8.70
C PRO A 200 2.74 18.63 -9.10
N ALA A 201 3.99 18.74 -9.56
CA ALA A 201 4.79 17.55 -9.93
C ALA A 201 5.03 16.62 -8.73
N GLY A 202 5.43 17.18 -7.59
CA GLY A 202 5.62 16.42 -6.36
C GLY A 202 4.33 15.85 -5.80
N LEU A 203 3.25 16.62 -5.79
CA LEU A 203 1.95 16.16 -5.29
C LEU A 203 1.32 15.10 -6.19
N LYS A 204 1.53 15.16 -7.52
CA LYS A 204 1.13 14.10 -8.45
C LYS A 204 1.80 12.80 -8.07
N ALA A 205 3.12 12.79 -7.97
CA ALA A 205 3.87 11.60 -7.58
C ALA A 205 3.43 11.03 -6.22
N ALA A 206 3.23 11.92 -5.22
CA ALA A 206 2.76 11.54 -3.90
C ALA A 206 1.34 10.92 -3.94
N ALA A 207 0.39 11.57 -4.60
CA ALA A 207 -0.99 11.08 -4.69
C ALA A 207 -1.05 9.70 -5.39
N GLU A 208 -0.25 9.49 -6.44
CA GLU A 208 -0.15 8.21 -7.15
C GLU A 208 0.50 7.12 -6.28
N ALA A 209 1.55 7.44 -5.52
CA ALA A 209 2.17 6.52 -4.57
C ALA A 209 1.20 6.11 -3.45
N TRP A 210 0.30 7.01 -3.03
CA TRP A 210 -0.73 6.72 -2.02
C TRP A 210 -1.92 5.94 -2.59
N GLY A 211 -1.97 5.75 -3.91
CA GLY A 211 -2.99 4.94 -4.59
C GLY A 211 -4.07 5.74 -5.32
N GLY A 212 -3.92 7.04 -5.43
CA GLY A 212 -4.78 7.90 -6.27
C GLY A 212 -4.41 7.86 -7.75
N GLN A 213 -5.18 8.58 -8.53
CA GLN A 213 -4.88 8.98 -9.90
C GLN A 213 -4.88 10.51 -9.96
N ALA A 214 -3.72 11.11 -10.17
CA ALA A 214 -3.60 12.56 -10.16
C ALA A 214 -3.56 13.14 -11.58
N MET A 215 -4.30 14.23 -11.78
CA MET A 215 -4.25 15.07 -12.97
C MET A 215 -3.79 16.47 -12.59
N VAL A 216 -2.85 17.02 -13.34
CA VAL A 216 -2.37 18.39 -13.18
C VAL A 216 -3.13 19.26 -14.16
N LEU A 217 -3.83 20.27 -13.64
CA LEU A 217 -4.51 21.28 -14.45
C LEU A 217 -3.53 22.37 -14.87
N ASP A 218 -3.91 23.15 -15.88
CA ASP A 218 -3.13 24.31 -16.29
C ASP A 218 -3.06 25.34 -15.15
N ILE A 219 -1.97 26.11 -15.12
CA ILE A 219 -1.78 27.16 -14.12
C ILE A 219 -2.86 28.23 -14.32
N ALA A 220 -3.69 28.44 -13.29
CA ALA A 220 -4.65 29.54 -13.32
C ALA A 220 -3.95 30.88 -13.06
N LYS A 221 -4.33 31.89 -13.80
CA LYS A 221 -3.98 33.29 -13.47
C LYS A 221 -4.73 33.75 -12.23
N ASP A 222 -4.25 34.81 -11.60
CA ASP A 222 -4.89 35.41 -10.43
C ASP A 222 -6.14 36.21 -10.83
N THR A 223 -7.05 35.56 -11.55
CA THR A 223 -8.38 36.08 -11.89
C THR A 223 -9.44 35.03 -11.58
N ARG A 224 -10.65 35.48 -11.21
CA ARG A 224 -11.78 34.58 -10.91
C ARG A 224 -12.15 33.72 -12.12
N GLU A 225 -12.11 34.30 -13.29
CA GLU A 225 -12.45 33.65 -14.56
C GLU A 225 -11.48 32.51 -14.86
N SER A 226 -10.17 32.75 -14.69
CA SER A 226 -9.14 31.73 -14.93
C SER A 226 -9.24 30.59 -13.93
N ILE A 227 -9.40 30.89 -12.65
CA ILE A 227 -9.57 29.89 -11.60
C ILE A 227 -10.84 29.08 -11.85
N ALA A 228 -11.97 29.74 -12.17
CA ALA A 228 -13.24 29.07 -12.45
C ALA A 228 -13.15 28.13 -13.63
N ALA A 229 -12.49 28.54 -14.73
CA ALA A 229 -12.30 27.70 -15.91
C ALA A 229 -11.51 26.41 -15.60
N GLN A 230 -10.46 26.50 -14.78
CA GLN A 230 -9.69 25.31 -14.40
C GLN A 230 -10.48 24.40 -13.44
N VAL A 231 -11.28 24.95 -12.53
CA VAL A 231 -12.19 24.15 -11.68
C VAL A 231 -13.21 23.39 -12.57
N ASP A 232 -13.75 24.04 -13.60
CA ASP A 232 -14.70 23.42 -14.55
C ASP A 232 -14.05 22.38 -15.47
N ALA A 233 -12.73 22.39 -15.62
CA ALA A 233 -12.00 21.39 -16.38
C ALA A 233 -11.88 20.01 -15.67
N ALA A 234 -12.21 19.93 -14.38
CA ALA A 234 -12.12 18.69 -13.61
C ALA A 234 -13.40 18.39 -12.79
N PRO A 235 -14.58 18.33 -13.43
CA PRO A 235 -15.85 18.19 -12.73
C PRO A 235 -16.00 16.83 -12.03
N ASP A 236 -15.35 15.80 -12.57
CA ASP A 236 -15.45 14.41 -12.09
C ASP A 236 -14.34 14.01 -11.12
N ALA A 237 -13.47 14.94 -10.72
CA ALA A 237 -12.45 14.66 -9.72
C ALA A 237 -13.10 14.45 -8.34
N ASP A 238 -12.65 13.42 -7.61
CA ASP A 238 -13.10 13.16 -6.24
C ASP A 238 -12.59 14.23 -5.27
N VAL A 239 -11.38 14.73 -5.54
CA VAL A 239 -10.72 15.76 -4.76
C VAL A 239 -10.11 16.81 -5.68
N LEU A 240 -10.51 18.05 -5.53
CA LEU A 240 -9.82 19.22 -6.11
C LEU A 240 -8.81 19.74 -5.07
N VAL A 241 -7.54 19.71 -5.41
CA VAL A 241 -6.47 20.29 -4.60
C VAL A 241 -6.04 21.58 -5.26
N THR A 242 -6.32 22.72 -4.62
CA THR A 242 -5.80 24.03 -5.05
C THR A 242 -4.54 24.37 -4.28
N ILE A 243 -3.57 25.00 -4.95
CA ILE A 243 -2.22 25.25 -4.43
C ILE A 243 -1.92 26.73 -4.58
N GLY A 244 -1.79 27.42 -3.46
CA GLY A 244 -1.68 28.88 -3.43
C GLY A 244 -3.01 29.55 -3.11
N GLY A 245 -3.03 30.88 -3.12
CA GLY A 245 -4.23 31.65 -2.82
C GLY A 245 -4.78 31.49 -1.39
N ALA A 246 -4.09 30.77 -0.51
CA ALA A 246 -4.52 30.49 0.86
C ALA A 246 -4.18 31.65 1.84
N SER A 247 -4.14 32.90 1.38
CA SER A 247 -3.91 34.05 2.26
C SER A 247 -5.17 34.38 3.03
N VAL A 248 -5.07 34.60 4.33
CA VAL A 248 -6.20 34.96 5.22
C VAL A 248 -6.68 36.42 5.02
N GLY A 249 -6.35 37.09 3.92
CA GLY A 249 -6.74 38.46 3.58
C GLY A 249 -8.02 38.51 2.72
N GLU A 250 -8.60 39.72 2.62
CA GLU A 250 -9.79 40.02 1.79
C GLU A 250 -9.59 39.72 0.25
N HIS A 251 -8.40 39.30 -0.15
CA HIS A 251 -7.99 39.03 -1.53
C HIS A 251 -7.77 37.54 -1.82
N ASP A 252 -8.36 36.62 -1.06
CA ASP A 252 -8.31 35.16 -1.39
C ASP A 252 -9.22 34.87 -2.60
N LEU A 253 -8.66 35.05 -3.81
CA LEU A 253 -9.36 34.83 -5.05
C LEU A 253 -9.82 33.38 -5.24
N VAL A 254 -9.02 32.41 -4.76
CA VAL A 254 -9.36 30.97 -4.88
C VAL A 254 -10.60 30.68 -4.05
N ARG A 255 -10.58 31.06 -2.77
CA ARG A 255 -11.73 30.87 -1.90
C ARG A 255 -12.97 31.58 -2.43
N GLY A 256 -12.87 32.87 -2.77
CA GLY A 256 -14.00 33.67 -3.25
C GLY A 256 -14.59 33.10 -4.56
N THR A 257 -13.76 32.58 -5.47
CA THR A 257 -14.22 31.94 -6.70
C THR A 257 -14.94 30.63 -6.41
N LEU A 258 -14.40 29.78 -5.55
CA LEU A 258 -15.01 28.52 -5.17
C LEU A 258 -16.34 28.74 -4.43
N GLU A 259 -16.41 29.71 -3.50
CA GLU A 259 -17.66 30.07 -2.82
C GLU A 259 -18.73 30.61 -3.80
N ALA A 260 -18.31 31.42 -4.78
CA ALA A 260 -19.22 31.89 -5.84
C ALA A 260 -19.75 30.75 -6.72
N LYS A 261 -19.00 29.65 -6.87
CA LYS A 261 -19.42 28.40 -7.51
C LYS A 261 -20.24 27.48 -6.60
N GLY A 262 -20.49 27.90 -5.36
CA GLY A 262 -21.30 27.13 -4.38
C GLY A 262 -20.49 26.25 -3.43
N ALA A 263 -19.17 26.42 -3.36
CA ALA A 263 -18.36 25.70 -2.37
C ALA A 263 -18.69 26.14 -0.93
N ARG A 264 -18.61 25.19 -0.01
CA ARG A 264 -18.78 25.42 1.43
C ARG A 264 -17.56 24.89 2.17
N PHE A 265 -16.90 25.75 2.92
CA PHE A 265 -15.69 25.38 3.67
C PHE A 265 -16.01 25.09 5.13
N GLU A 266 -15.48 23.99 5.64
CA GLU A 266 -15.59 23.53 7.03
C GLU A 266 -14.31 23.74 7.83
N VAL A 267 -13.16 23.75 7.14
CA VAL A 267 -11.84 24.04 7.69
C VAL A 267 -11.29 25.25 6.96
N LEU A 268 -10.84 26.28 7.70
CA LEU A 268 -10.23 27.48 7.11
C LEU A 268 -8.76 27.66 7.52
N LYS A 269 -8.36 27.08 8.64
CA LYS A 269 -6.97 27.09 9.13
C LYS A 269 -6.76 26.04 10.21
N ALA A 270 -5.54 25.50 10.30
CA ALA A 270 -5.12 24.59 11.36
C ALA A 270 -3.94 25.16 12.17
N ALA A 271 -3.88 24.85 13.47
CA ALA A 271 -2.80 25.26 14.35
C ALA A 271 -1.55 24.42 14.14
N MET A 272 -0.93 24.54 12.97
CA MET A 272 0.26 23.78 12.55
C MET A 272 1.37 24.66 12.00
N ARG A 273 2.57 24.14 11.96
CA ARG A 273 3.77 24.72 11.35
C ARG A 273 4.60 23.61 10.67
N PRO A 274 4.92 23.76 9.36
CA PRO A 274 4.37 24.74 8.42
C PRO A 274 2.91 24.39 8.05
N GLY A 275 2.22 25.24 7.30
CA GLY A 275 0.93 24.91 6.69
C GLY A 275 -0.31 25.47 7.42
N LYS A 276 -0.19 26.51 8.25
CA LYS A 276 -1.34 27.16 8.92
C LYS A 276 -2.54 27.46 8.01
N PRO A 277 -2.35 28.03 6.78
CA PRO A 277 -3.47 28.36 5.90
C PRO A 277 -3.90 27.16 5.05
N VAL A 278 -4.48 26.15 5.65
CA VAL A 278 -5.11 25.02 4.95
C VAL A 278 -6.63 25.19 5.00
N MET A 279 -7.32 24.99 3.85
CA MET A 279 -8.78 25.02 3.81
C MET A 279 -9.31 23.69 3.28
N TYR A 280 -10.48 23.30 3.77
CA TYR A 280 -11.17 22.11 3.28
C TYR A 280 -12.68 22.36 3.27
N GLY A 281 -13.34 21.81 2.25
CA GLY A 281 -14.78 21.91 2.07
C GLY A 281 -15.28 21.08 0.88
N PHE A 282 -16.43 21.47 0.36
CA PHE A 282 -17.11 20.76 -0.71
C PHE A 282 -17.57 21.73 -1.80
N LEU A 283 -17.45 21.32 -3.06
CA LEU A 283 -18.10 21.90 -4.22
C LEU A 283 -19.04 20.84 -4.82
N GLY A 284 -20.32 20.92 -4.46
CA GLY A 284 -21.25 19.83 -4.74
C GLY A 284 -20.83 18.54 -4.02
N LYS A 285 -20.49 17.50 -4.78
CA LYS A 285 -19.96 16.22 -4.26
C LYS A 285 -18.44 16.17 -4.20
N GLN A 286 -17.78 17.06 -4.94
CA GLN A 286 -16.33 17.14 -5.02
C GLN A 286 -15.77 17.69 -3.71
N ARG A 287 -14.76 17.04 -3.15
CA ARG A 287 -14.01 17.53 -2.00
C ARG A 287 -12.99 18.56 -2.46
N VAL A 288 -12.85 19.64 -1.73
CA VAL A 288 -11.89 20.70 -2.04
C VAL A 288 -10.89 20.79 -0.91
N LEU A 289 -9.61 20.68 -1.22
CA LEU A 289 -8.50 20.86 -0.29
C LEU A 289 -7.58 21.96 -0.83
N ASN A 290 -7.55 23.10 -0.14
CA ASN A 290 -6.61 24.16 -0.50
C ASN A 290 -5.34 24.07 0.33
N LEU A 291 -4.20 24.04 -0.35
CA LEU A 291 -2.86 23.93 0.21
C LEU A 291 -2.09 25.25 0.08
N PRO A 292 -1.17 25.55 1.02
CA PRO A 292 -0.32 26.72 0.93
C PRO A 292 0.54 26.75 -0.35
N GLY A 293 0.87 27.96 -0.84
CA GLY A 293 1.76 28.14 -1.99
C GLY A 293 3.24 27.85 -1.69
N ASN A 294 3.68 27.86 -0.42
CA ASN A 294 5.05 27.47 -0.06
C ASN A 294 5.25 25.96 -0.21
N PRO A 295 6.25 25.50 -0.98
CA PRO A 295 6.37 24.08 -1.37
C PRO A 295 6.45 23.09 -0.20
N ALA A 296 7.32 23.33 0.79
CA ALA A 296 7.41 22.43 1.95
C ALA A 296 6.12 22.46 2.80
N SER A 297 5.41 23.60 2.87
CA SER A 297 4.10 23.67 3.53
C SER A 297 3.06 22.82 2.81
N ALA A 298 2.99 22.91 1.48
CA ALA A 298 2.06 22.13 0.67
C ALA A 298 2.30 20.63 0.84
N ALA A 299 3.56 20.19 0.75
CA ALA A 299 3.94 18.80 0.91
C ALA A 299 3.62 18.26 2.31
N VAL A 300 3.90 19.01 3.38
CA VAL A 300 3.54 18.63 4.76
C VAL A 300 2.02 18.56 4.92
N CYS A 301 1.26 19.56 4.44
CA CYS A 301 -0.20 19.51 4.48
C CYS A 301 -0.77 18.34 3.69
N ALA A 302 -0.24 18.05 2.51
CA ALA A 302 -0.66 16.90 1.73
C ALA A 302 -0.41 15.56 2.48
N ARG A 303 0.75 15.45 3.14
CA ARG A 303 1.06 14.27 3.96
C ARG A 303 0.08 14.07 5.13
N ILE A 304 -0.36 15.16 5.74
CA ILE A 304 -1.22 15.13 6.93
C ILE A 304 -2.70 15.01 6.57
N TYR A 305 -3.14 15.58 5.45
CA TYR A 305 -4.56 15.68 5.10
C TYR A 305 -4.93 14.93 3.82
N LEU A 306 -4.15 15.07 2.74
CA LEU A 306 -4.49 14.41 1.46
C LEU A 306 -4.23 12.90 1.51
N LYS A 307 -3.10 12.46 2.09
CA LYS A 307 -2.79 11.01 2.22
C LYS A 307 -3.89 10.25 2.97
N PRO A 308 -4.31 10.64 4.19
CA PRO A 308 -5.39 9.95 4.88
C PRO A 308 -6.75 10.09 4.18
N LEU A 309 -7.01 11.18 3.45
CA LEU A 309 -8.22 11.30 2.64
C LEU A 309 -8.22 10.28 1.49
N ILE A 310 -7.10 10.11 0.78
CA ILE A 310 -6.94 9.08 -0.24
C ILE A 310 -7.10 7.68 0.38
N ALA A 311 -6.51 7.45 1.55
CA ALA A 311 -6.64 6.17 2.27
C ALA A 311 -8.11 5.86 2.60
N ALA A 312 -8.86 6.84 3.13
CA ALA A 312 -10.28 6.69 3.43
C ALA A 312 -11.11 6.38 2.17
N LEU A 313 -10.85 7.09 1.07
CA LEU A 313 -11.52 6.85 -0.21
C LEU A 313 -11.22 5.45 -0.79
N LEU A 314 -10.09 4.86 -0.44
CA LEU A 314 -9.72 3.49 -0.80
C LEU A 314 -10.21 2.44 0.22
N GLY A 315 -10.79 2.84 1.35
CA GLY A 315 -11.18 1.93 2.42
C GLY A 315 -10.00 1.38 3.23
N LEU A 316 -8.87 2.10 3.24
CA LEU A 316 -7.68 1.80 4.03
C LEU A 316 -7.74 2.50 5.40
N PRO A 317 -7.01 1.99 6.41
CA PRO A 317 -6.80 2.71 7.66
C PRO A 317 -6.22 4.11 7.39
N THR A 318 -6.77 5.11 8.06
CA THR A 318 -6.32 6.50 7.94
C THR A 318 -5.23 6.86 8.93
N ASP A 319 -5.14 6.14 10.03
CA ASP A 319 -4.11 6.32 11.05
C ASP A 319 -2.94 5.38 10.80
N GLU A 320 -1.74 5.90 10.94
CA GLU A 320 -0.51 5.14 10.90
C GLU A 320 -0.03 4.87 12.34
N PRO A 321 0.62 3.71 12.57
CA PRO A 321 1.26 3.46 13.86
C PRO A 321 2.25 4.57 14.18
N VAL A 322 2.18 5.11 15.40
CA VAL A 322 3.15 6.08 15.89
C VAL A 322 4.51 5.38 16.00
N ARG A 323 5.51 5.93 15.33
CA ARG A 323 6.89 5.49 15.44
C ARG A 323 7.65 6.54 16.22
N GLU A 324 8.39 6.13 17.26
CA GLU A 324 9.22 7.01 18.05
C GLU A 324 10.70 6.67 17.87
N LEU A 325 11.53 7.69 17.83
CA LEU A 325 13.00 7.55 17.80
C LEU A 325 13.63 8.50 18.82
N PRO A 326 14.79 8.12 19.40
CA PRO A 326 15.57 9.01 20.25
C PRO A 326 16.17 10.15 19.43
N LEU A 327 16.13 11.36 19.99
CA LEU A 327 16.76 12.55 19.42
C LEU A 327 18.27 12.40 19.36
N ALA A 328 18.87 12.73 18.23
CA ALA A 328 20.33 12.81 18.08
C ALA A 328 20.94 14.07 18.73
N CYS A 329 20.14 15.14 18.88
CA CYS A 329 20.57 16.41 19.48
C CYS A 329 19.40 17.02 20.26
N PRO A 330 19.66 17.94 21.22
CA PRO A 330 18.59 18.62 21.95
C PRO A 330 17.77 19.50 21.01
N ILE A 331 16.48 19.69 21.34
CA ILE A 331 15.58 20.60 20.63
C ILE A 331 14.87 21.54 21.58
N GLU A 332 14.63 22.77 21.11
CA GLU A 332 13.99 23.84 21.89
C GLU A 332 12.50 23.57 22.16
N ALA A 333 11.93 24.38 23.07
CA ALA A 333 10.50 24.39 23.32
C ALA A 333 9.72 24.72 22.05
N ASN A 334 8.55 24.12 21.90
CA ASN A 334 7.62 24.45 20.81
C ASN A 334 6.63 25.54 21.25
N GLY A 335 6.11 26.30 20.28
CA GLY A 335 5.10 27.33 20.50
C GLY A 335 3.66 26.83 20.39
N GLU A 336 2.73 27.77 20.11
CA GLU A 336 1.26 27.54 20.06
C GLU A 336 0.74 26.72 18.87
N ARG A 337 1.62 26.18 18.04
CA ARG A 337 1.25 25.37 16.87
C ARG A 337 1.97 24.04 16.90
N GLU A 338 1.27 22.97 16.51
CA GLU A 338 1.89 21.67 16.27
C GLU A 338 2.93 21.79 15.17
N HIS A 339 4.17 21.36 15.44
CA HIS A 339 5.28 21.60 14.53
C HIS A 339 5.77 20.29 13.91
N TYR A 340 5.82 20.27 12.60
CA TYR A 340 6.30 19.19 11.76
C TYR A 340 7.67 19.56 11.20
N LEU A 341 8.71 19.25 11.97
CA LEU A 341 10.09 19.54 11.63
C LEU A 341 10.58 18.55 10.56
N ARG A 342 11.13 19.06 9.46
CA ARG A 342 11.85 18.21 8.49
C ARG A 342 13.05 17.62 9.20
N ALA A 343 13.19 16.29 9.15
CA ALA A 343 14.20 15.56 9.91
C ALA A 343 14.79 14.40 9.12
N ILE A 344 15.92 13.93 9.59
CA ILE A 344 16.57 12.70 9.08
C ILE A 344 16.60 11.68 10.20
N ALA A 345 15.94 10.55 9.96
CA ALA A 345 16.05 9.35 10.78
C ALA A 345 17.15 8.45 10.19
N SER A 346 18.19 8.18 10.96
CA SER A 346 19.33 7.34 10.57
C SER A 346 19.99 6.73 11.80
N GLY A 347 20.54 5.53 11.68
CA GLY A 347 21.26 4.87 12.77
C GLY A 347 20.45 4.69 14.07
N GLY A 348 19.12 4.58 13.97
CA GLY A 348 18.25 4.42 15.14
C GLY A 348 17.93 5.73 15.89
N THR A 349 18.33 6.89 15.38
CA THR A 349 18.07 8.21 15.97
C THR A 349 17.42 9.13 14.94
N VAL A 350 16.90 10.28 15.39
CA VAL A 350 16.35 11.33 14.52
C VAL A 350 16.96 12.68 14.84
N ALA A 351 17.33 13.44 13.80
CA ALA A 351 17.80 14.82 13.90
C ALA A 351 16.96 15.75 13.03
N PRO A 352 16.44 16.86 13.56
CA PRO A 352 15.82 17.89 12.72
C PRO A 352 16.88 18.51 11.81
N LEU A 353 16.49 18.86 10.59
CA LEU A 353 17.34 19.67 9.72
C LEU A 353 17.49 21.09 10.32
N PRO A 354 18.66 21.72 10.19
CA PRO A 354 18.93 23.01 10.82
C PRO A 354 18.01 24.11 10.29
N ASP A 355 17.65 24.03 9.01
CA ASP A 355 16.83 25.03 8.37
C ASP A 355 15.40 24.49 8.14
N GLN A 356 14.44 25.21 8.71
CA GLN A 356 13.02 24.88 8.73
C GLN A 356 12.17 25.88 7.94
N ASP A 357 12.77 26.70 7.07
CA ASP A 357 12.01 27.61 6.22
C ASP A 357 11.14 26.82 5.22
N SER A 358 9.90 27.24 5.07
CA SER A 358 8.88 26.53 4.30
C SER A 358 9.04 26.64 2.77
N SER A 359 9.92 27.50 2.29
CA SER A 359 10.28 27.64 0.87
C SER A 359 11.40 26.70 0.43
N LEU A 360 12.13 26.09 1.37
CA LEU A 360 13.34 25.30 1.10
C LEU A 360 13.02 23.88 0.64
N MET A 361 12.93 23.69 -0.68
CA MET A 361 12.75 22.37 -1.29
C MET A 361 13.98 21.49 -1.17
N SER A 362 15.18 22.04 -1.23
CA SER A 362 16.42 21.28 -1.06
C SER A 362 16.56 20.66 0.33
N ALA A 363 16.09 21.34 1.37
CA ALA A 363 16.01 20.80 2.73
C ALA A 363 14.91 19.71 2.81
N PHE A 364 13.74 19.97 2.21
CA PHE A 364 12.66 18.99 2.18
C PHE A 364 13.06 17.70 1.45
N ALA A 365 13.74 17.78 0.30
CA ALA A 365 14.19 16.64 -0.47
C ALA A 365 15.21 15.74 0.28
N ARG A 366 15.96 16.29 1.25
CA ARG A 366 16.88 15.52 2.09
C ARG A 366 16.19 14.87 3.30
N ALA A 367 15.04 15.36 3.72
CA ALA A 367 14.30 14.82 4.84
C ALA A 367 13.68 13.46 4.46
N ASN A 368 13.74 12.49 5.37
CA ASN A 368 13.06 11.21 5.22
C ASN A 368 11.92 11.03 6.23
N CYS A 369 11.76 11.98 7.15
CA CYS A 369 10.65 12.00 8.10
C CYS A 369 10.33 13.43 8.56
N LEU A 370 9.15 13.55 9.16
CA LEU A 370 8.74 14.72 9.94
C LEU A 370 8.82 14.35 11.42
N LEU A 371 9.56 15.11 12.21
CA LEU A 371 9.56 15.03 13.66
C LEU A 371 8.39 15.87 14.18
N VAL A 372 7.50 15.27 14.94
CA VAL A 372 6.26 15.93 15.39
C VAL A 372 6.45 16.50 16.78
N ARG A 373 6.19 17.81 16.94
CA ARG A 373 6.23 18.51 18.23
C ARG A 373 4.84 19.00 18.59
N PRO A 374 4.24 18.48 19.66
CA PRO A 374 2.95 18.97 20.13
C PRO A 374 2.97 20.48 20.47
N ILE A 375 1.79 21.07 20.51
CA ILE A 375 1.60 22.47 20.94
C ILE A 375 2.19 22.66 22.36
N ASN A 376 2.97 23.72 22.55
CA ASN A 376 3.62 24.09 23.83
C ASN A 376 4.50 22.99 24.44
N ALA A 377 5.00 22.05 23.63
CA ALA A 377 5.89 21.00 24.11
C ALA A 377 7.18 21.60 24.70
N PRO A 378 7.65 21.13 25.87
CA PRO A 378 8.88 21.63 26.52
C PRO A 378 10.13 21.31 25.68
N PRO A 379 11.29 21.92 25.96
CA PRO A 379 12.55 21.52 25.35
C PRO A 379 12.85 20.06 25.69
N LEU A 380 13.55 19.36 24.80
CA LEU A 380 13.91 17.96 25.00
C LEU A 380 15.43 17.79 24.84
N PRO A 381 16.09 16.98 25.71
CA PRO A 381 17.50 16.67 25.57
C PRO A 381 17.73 15.63 24.45
N ALA A 382 18.97 15.47 24.02
CA ALA A 382 19.38 14.34 23.21
C ALA A 382 19.02 13.02 23.93
N GLY A 383 18.62 12.01 23.16
CA GLY A 383 18.16 10.71 23.67
C GLY A 383 16.67 10.65 24.05
N ALA A 384 15.97 11.78 24.17
CA ALA A 384 14.52 11.79 24.41
C ALA A 384 13.77 11.17 23.21
N LEU A 385 12.77 10.32 23.48
CA LEU A 385 11.91 9.75 22.44
C LEU A 385 10.97 10.80 21.89
N VAL A 386 10.85 10.88 20.57
CA VAL A 386 9.97 11.78 19.86
C VAL A 386 9.22 11.06 18.74
N PRO A 387 7.92 11.40 18.55
CA PRO A 387 7.15 10.82 17.46
C PRO A 387 7.65 11.34 16.11
N ILE A 388 7.76 10.42 15.16
CA ILE A 388 8.09 10.71 13.77
C ILE A 388 7.02 10.21 12.82
N MET A 389 6.89 10.88 11.68
CA MET A 389 6.04 10.51 10.56
C MET A 389 6.92 10.33 9.32
N SER A 390 6.91 9.17 8.69
CA SER A 390 7.71 8.91 7.48
C SER A 390 7.28 9.80 6.32
N LEU A 391 8.24 10.27 5.54
CA LEU A 391 8.04 10.85 4.21
C LEU A 391 8.27 9.73 3.20
N ASP A 392 7.20 9.10 2.75
CA ASP A 392 7.16 7.89 1.95
C ASP A 392 6.61 8.15 0.53
N PHE A 393 7.04 9.28 -0.06
CA PHE A 393 6.61 9.70 -1.40
C PHE A 393 7.69 10.52 -2.12
#